data_64e172b41b752dd791e865a472da7add
#
_entry.id   64e172b41b752dd791e865a472da7add
#
_cell.length_a   1.000
_cell.length_b   1.000
_cell.length_c   1.000
_cell.angle_alpha   90.00
_cell.angle_beta   90.00
_cell.angle_gamma   90.00
#
_symmetry.space_group_name_H-M   'P 1'
#
loop_
_entity.id
_entity.type
_entity.pdbx_description
1 polymer ?
#
loop_
_entity_poly.entity_id
_entity_poly.type
_entity_poly.pdbx_seq_one_letter_code
_entity_poly.pdbx_strand_id
1 'polypeptide(L)'
;MEQKPTTLMIADDHKLFAEGLSAILSEQPNFKVIGTASNGKEILHLLNHQIPDILILDLNMPVLDGEIAAEKIRQLFPSVKIMVLSMYYTVKLAAKLESIGVKAFVQKDTDAETLFTIISDLQLGEKYFQKTKPDVQPSVFNDGDHFQKSHNLTTREMEILQLISEDYSSQQIAQKLFIALNTVDTHRKNMAQKLNVSGKAGLLKFAIENKLR
;
A
#
# COMPACT_ATOMS: atom_id res chain seq x y z
N MET A 1 15.99 14.61 -30.48
CA MET A 1 16.59 13.74 -29.44
C MET A 1 15.42 12.90 -28.89
N GLU A 2 15.42 11.62 -29.13
CA GLU A 2 14.43 10.73 -28.48
C GLU A 2 14.68 10.76 -26.97
N GLN A 3 13.71 11.20 -26.20
CA GLN A 3 13.80 11.15 -24.75
C GLN A 3 13.74 9.68 -24.32
N LYS A 4 14.71 9.25 -23.52
CA LYS A 4 14.72 7.91 -22.94
C LYS A 4 13.43 7.71 -22.10
N PRO A 5 12.67 6.62 -22.30
CA PRO A 5 11.46 6.40 -21.54
C PRO A 5 11.76 6.26 -20.04
N THR A 6 10.86 6.79 -19.22
CA THR A 6 10.90 6.63 -17.76
C THR A 6 10.71 5.17 -17.40
N THR A 7 11.66 4.60 -16.66
CA THR A 7 11.60 3.21 -16.22
C THR A 7 10.79 3.07 -14.95
N LEU A 8 9.86 2.12 -14.95
CA LEU A 8 8.90 1.88 -13.88
C LEU A 8 9.02 0.46 -13.34
N MET A 9 8.90 0.27 -12.03
CA MET A 9 8.59 -1.02 -11.40
C MET A 9 7.28 -0.92 -10.64
N ILE A 10 6.55 -2.03 -10.56
CA ILE A 10 5.26 -2.10 -9.87
C ILE A 10 5.35 -3.18 -8.79
N ALA A 11 4.98 -2.84 -7.57
CA ALA A 11 4.86 -3.78 -6.47
C ALA A 11 3.42 -3.76 -5.93
N ASP A 12 2.67 -4.83 -6.16
CA ASP A 12 1.26 -4.99 -5.78
C ASP A 12 0.92 -6.48 -5.70
N ASP A 13 0.26 -6.91 -4.64
CA ASP A 13 -0.13 -8.30 -4.46
C ASP A 13 -1.42 -8.68 -5.23
N HIS A 14 -2.13 -7.69 -5.77
CA HIS A 14 -3.25 -7.88 -6.67
C HIS A 14 -2.75 -8.09 -8.10
N LYS A 15 -2.49 -9.35 -8.45
CA LYS A 15 -1.90 -9.72 -9.75
C LYS A 15 -2.63 -9.08 -10.95
N LEU A 16 -3.97 -9.14 -10.98
CA LEU A 16 -4.75 -8.57 -12.07
C LEU A 16 -4.58 -7.04 -12.16
N PHE A 17 -4.50 -6.35 -11.04
CA PHE A 17 -4.25 -4.91 -11.01
C PHE A 17 -2.85 -4.58 -11.53
N ALA A 18 -1.83 -5.28 -11.03
CA ALA A 18 -0.44 -5.09 -11.47
C ALA A 18 -0.26 -5.35 -12.98
N GLU A 19 -0.87 -6.43 -13.50
CA GLU A 19 -0.86 -6.77 -14.93
C GLU A 19 -1.60 -5.70 -15.76
N GLY A 20 -2.78 -5.27 -15.33
CA GLY A 20 -3.56 -4.23 -16.00
C GLY A 20 -2.83 -2.89 -16.01
N LEU A 21 -2.27 -2.49 -14.87
CA LEU A 21 -1.47 -1.26 -14.75
C LEU A 21 -0.21 -1.33 -15.63
N SER A 22 0.48 -2.46 -15.64
CA SER A 22 1.64 -2.68 -16.52
C SER A 22 1.28 -2.57 -17.98
N ALA A 23 0.13 -3.12 -18.40
CA ALA A 23 -0.33 -3.05 -19.77
C ALA A 23 -0.59 -1.61 -20.21
N ILE A 24 -1.41 -0.85 -19.47
CA ILE A 24 -1.75 0.53 -19.83
C ILE A 24 -0.53 1.48 -19.79
N LEU A 25 0.41 1.27 -18.87
CA LEU A 25 1.66 2.04 -18.82
C LEU A 25 2.57 1.72 -20.01
N SER A 26 2.60 0.44 -20.45
CA SER A 26 3.43 0.02 -21.59
C SER A 26 2.90 0.49 -22.95
N GLU A 27 1.62 0.89 -23.03
CA GLU A 27 1.05 1.54 -24.22
C GLU A 27 1.55 2.99 -24.42
N GLN A 28 2.08 3.59 -23.35
CA GLN A 28 2.61 4.95 -23.41
C GLN A 28 4.08 4.93 -23.85
N PRO A 29 4.44 5.65 -24.94
CA PRO A 29 5.81 5.63 -25.47
C PRO A 29 6.86 6.20 -24.50
N ASN A 30 6.42 7.02 -23.54
CA ASN A 30 7.28 7.67 -22.55
C ASN A 30 7.56 6.81 -21.32
N PHE A 31 6.92 5.64 -21.16
CA PHE A 31 7.07 4.78 -20.01
C PHE A 31 7.56 3.39 -20.42
N LYS A 32 8.33 2.76 -19.54
CA LYS A 32 8.79 1.38 -19.70
C LYS A 32 8.70 0.65 -18.36
N VAL A 33 7.76 -0.29 -18.24
CA VAL A 33 7.71 -1.19 -17.09
C VAL A 33 8.81 -2.22 -17.21
N ILE A 34 9.72 -2.27 -16.23
CA ILE A 34 10.92 -3.11 -16.24
C ILE A 34 10.83 -4.27 -15.24
N GLY A 35 9.79 -4.31 -14.40
CA GLY A 35 9.57 -5.42 -13.48
C GLY A 35 8.31 -5.24 -12.65
N THR A 36 7.80 -6.36 -12.16
CA THR A 36 6.66 -6.42 -11.24
C THR A 36 7.00 -7.32 -10.06
N ALA A 37 6.48 -7.01 -8.88
CA ALA A 37 6.65 -7.77 -7.66
C ALA A 37 5.30 -7.91 -6.93
N SER A 38 5.12 -8.98 -6.18
CA SER A 38 3.90 -9.28 -5.43
C SER A 38 4.03 -9.01 -3.93
N ASN A 39 5.19 -8.57 -3.46
CA ASN A 39 5.47 -8.28 -2.06
C ASN A 39 6.75 -7.46 -1.89
N GLY A 40 6.92 -6.89 -0.67
CA GLY A 40 8.06 -6.05 -0.36
C GLY A 40 9.43 -6.74 -0.39
N LYS A 41 9.51 -8.07 -0.18
CA LYS A 41 10.79 -8.80 -0.30
C LYS A 41 11.20 -8.97 -1.76
N GLU A 42 10.23 -9.30 -2.61
CA GLU A 42 10.45 -9.48 -4.04
C GLU A 42 10.91 -8.18 -4.69
N ILE A 43 10.28 -7.04 -4.36
CA ILE A 43 10.71 -5.76 -4.91
C ILE A 43 12.13 -5.38 -4.46
N LEU A 44 12.49 -5.60 -3.18
CA LEU A 44 13.86 -5.39 -2.71
C LEU A 44 14.87 -6.27 -3.44
N HIS A 45 14.51 -7.52 -3.77
CA HIS A 45 15.35 -8.40 -4.58
C HIS A 45 15.54 -7.85 -6.00
N LEU A 46 14.46 -7.44 -6.66
CA LEU A 46 14.52 -6.88 -8.01
C LEU A 46 15.36 -5.59 -8.08
N LEU A 47 15.24 -4.71 -7.08
CA LEU A 47 16.01 -3.47 -7.00
C LEU A 47 17.52 -3.68 -6.90
N ASN A 48 17.99 -4.81 -6.38
CA ASN A 48 19.41 -5.16 -6.40
C ASN A 48 19.95 -5.48 -7.80
N HIS A 49 19.09 -5.84 -8.74
CA HIS A 49 19.47 -6.18 -10.11
C HIS A 49 19.22 -5.05 -11.11
N GLN A 50 18.13 -4.30 -10.90
CA GLN A 50 17.75 -3.23 -11.80
C GLN A 50 17.04 -2.11 -11.04
N ILE A 51 17.50 -0.87 -11.22
CA ILE A 51 16.97 0.30 -10.52
C ILE A 51 16.05 1.08 -11.47
N PRO A 52 14.74 1.24 -11.15
CA PRO A 52 13.83 2.07 -11.91
C PRO A 52 13.99 3.55 -11.58
N ASP A 53 13.49 4.41 -12.44
CA ASP A 53 13.32 5.83 -12.13
C ASP A 53 12.22 6.04 -11.08
N ILE A 54 11.12 5.28 -11.22
CA ILE A 54 9.96 5.35 -10.32
C ILE A 54 9.51 3.93 -9.94
N LEU A 55 9.28 3.73 -8.66
CA LEU A 55 8.61 2.56 -8.12
C LEU A 55 7.18 2.91 -7.75
N ILE A 56 6.23 2.21 -8.35
CA ILE A 56 4.81 2.22 -7.96
C ILE A 56 4.62 1.13 -6.91
N LEU A 57 4.20 1.51 -5.71
CA LEU A 57 4.20 0.63 -4.53
C LEU A 57 2.83 0.60 -3.88
N ASP A 58 2.23 -0.59 -3.79
CA ASP A 58 1.10 -0.80 -2.89
C ASP A 58 1.57 -0.88 -1.44
N LEU A 59 0.77 -0.34 -0.53
CA LEU A 59 1.04 -0.44 0.90
C LEU A 59 0.62 -1.79 1.48
N ASN A 60 -0.43 -2.39 0.94
CA ASN A 60 -1.10 -3.54 1.53
C ASN A 60 -0.61 -4.86 0.91
N MET A 61 0.66 -5.17 1.08
CA MET A 61 1.26 -6.40 0.56
C MET A 61 1.57 -7.41 1.66
N PRO A 62 1.49 -8.73 1.37
CA PRO A 62 1.92 -9.77 2.30
C PRO A 62 3.45 -9.81 2.45
N VAL A 63 3.93 -10.56 3.44
CA VAL A 63 5.35 -10.86 3.72
C VAL A 63 6.13 -9.64 4.23
N LEU A 64 6.14 -8.53 3.52
CA LEU A 64 6.71 -7.25 3.93
C LEU A 64 5.76 -6.15 3.48
N ASP A 65 5.18 -5.48 4.46
CA ASP A 65 4.27 -4.34 4.29
C ASP A 65 4.92 -3.21 3.50
N GLY A 66 4.12 -2.53 2.67
CA GLY A 66 4.62 -1.49 1.77
C GLY A 66 5.20 -0.27 2.48
N GLU A 67 4.72 0.09 3.69
CA GLU A 67 5.32 1.18 4.46
C GLU A 67 6.75 0.81 4.88
N ILE A 68 6.95 -0.41 5.42
CA ILE A 68 8.26 -0.91 5.81
C ILE A 68 9.16 -1.08 4.57
N ALA A 69 8.58 -1.52 3.45
CA ALA A 69 9.30 -1.61 2.19
C ALA A 69 9.76 -0.22 1.72
N ALA A 70 8.89 0.81 1.77
CA ALA A 70 9.22 2.18 1.40
C ALA A 70 10.40 2.73 2.25
N GLU A 71 10.36 2.54 3.57
CA GLU A 71 11.46 2.96 4.46
C GLU A 71 12.80 2.31 4.07
N LYS A 72 12.81 0.99 3.85
CA LYS A 72 14.01 0.26 3.44
C LYS A 72 14.49 0.69 2.06
N ILE A 73 13.59 0.88 1.10
CA ILE A 73 13.93 1.31 -0.25
C ILE A 73 14.54 2.72 -0.23
N ARG A 74 14.00 3.64 0.57
CA ARG A 74 14.58 4.97 0.74
C ARG A 74 15.99 4.94 1.32
N GLN A 75 16.28 4.01 2.23
CA GLN A 75 17.61 3.86 2.82
C GLN A 75 18.62 3.23 1.84
N LEU A 76 18.21 2.16 1.14
CA LEU A 76 19.10 1.35 0.30
C LEU A 76 19.22 1.88 -1.13
N PHE A 77 18.15 2.47 -1.67
CA PHE A 77 18.04 2.94 -3.06
C PHE A 77 17.53 4.39 -3.13
N PRO A 78 18.30 5.38 -2.63
CA PRO A 78 17.85 6.76 -2.48
C PRO A 78 17.53 7.47 -3.80
N SER A 79 18.00 6.95 -4.94
CA SER A 79 17.69 7.48 -6.28
C SER A 79 16.29 7.12 -6.78
N VAL A 80 15.69 6.03 -6.24
CA VAL A 80 14.37 5.58 -6.66
C VAL A 80 13.31 6.53 -6.13
N LYS A 81 12.48 7.08 -7.02
CA LYS A 81 11.31 7.86 -6.65
C LYS A 81 10.16 6.89 -6.32
N ILE A 82 9.63 6.96 -5.11
CA ILE A 82 8.53 6.09 -4.69
C ILE A 82 7.22 6.84 -4.89
N MET A 83 6.31 6.22 -5.64
CA MET A 83 4.90 6.60 -5.76
C MET A 83 4.07 5.50 -5.11
N VAL A 84 3.31 5.83 -4.08
CA VAL A 84 2.41 4.91 -3.41
C VAL A 84 1.06 4.92 -4.10
N LEU A 85 0.51 3.74 -4.43
CA LEU A 85 -0.89 3.53 -4.81
C LEU A 85 -1.60 2.77 -3.68
N SER A 86 -2.72 3.29 -3.19
CA SER A 86 -3.50 2.65 -2.13
C SER A 86 -4.99 2.79 -2.34
N MET A 87 -5.78 1.84 -1.84
CA MET A 87 -7.25 1.96 -1.82
C MET A 87 -7.72 3.08 -0.89
N TYR A 88 -6.93 3.45 0.11
CA TYR A 88 -7.30 4.40 1.14
C TYR A 88 -6.28 5.54 1.23
N TYR A 89 -6.80 6.76 1.33
CA TYR A 89 -6.02 7.96 1.56
C TYR A 89 -6.42 8.58 2.90
N THR A 90 -5.45 8.89 3.75
CA THR A 90 -5.66 9.75 4.92
C THR A 90 -4.55 10.78 4.98
N VAL A 91 -4.88 11.99 5.48
CA VAL A 91 -3.90 13.07 5.65
C VAL A 91 -2.72 12.63 6.52
N LYS A 92 -2.99 11.82 7.54
CA LYS A 92 -1.96 11.32 8.45
C LYS A 92 -1.01 10.34 7.77
N LEU A 93 -1.55 9.41 6.98
CA LEU A 93 -0.73 8.47 6.20
C LEU A 93 0.08 9.22 5.15
N ALA A 94 -0.52 10.22 4.48
CA ALA A 94 0.17 11.09 3.54
C ALA A 94 1.37 11.81 4.19
N ALA A 95 1.17 12.43 5.35
CA ALA A 95 2.25 13.09 6.10
C ALA A 95 3.36 12.12 6.52
N LYS A 96 2.99 10.90 6.96
CA LYS A 96 3.95 9.84 7.30
C LYS A 96 4.78 9.43 6.08
N LEU A 97 4.12 9.13 4.96
CA LEU A 97 4.78 8.73 3.72
C LEU A 97 5.70 9.83 3.18
N GLU A 98 5.27 11.09 3.26
CA GLU A 98 6.11 12.23 2.88
C GLU A 98 7.34 12.34 3.78
N SER A 99 7.22 12.11 5.08
CA SER A 99 8.35 12.11 6.03
C SER A 99 9.36 10.99 5.76
N ILE A 100 8.91 9.84 5.25
CA ILE A 100 9.77 8.75 4.78
C ILE A 100 10.53 9.15 3.50
N GLY A 101 10.00 10.12 2.74
CA GLY A 101 10.58 10.58 1.48
C GLY A 101 9.90 9.99 0.23
N VAL A 102 8.71 9.42 0.38
CA VAL A 102 7.81 9.09 -0.74
C VAL A 102 7.53 10.38 -1.53
N LYS A 103 7.41 10.28 -2.85
CA LYS A 103 7.24 11.43 -3.74
C LYS A 103 5.80 11.64 -4.18
N ALA A 104 5.00 10.57 -4.23
CA ALA A 104 3.58 10.68 -4.52
C ALA A 104 2.77 9.69 -3.71
N PHE A 105 1.55 10.08 -3.35
CA PHE A 105 0.55 9.22 -2.76
C PHE A 105 -0.77 9.40 -3.49
N VAL A 106 -1.25 8.35 -4.14
CA VAL A 106 -2.37 8.33 -5.09
C VAL A 106 -3.32 7.22 -4.71
N GLN A 107 -4.61 7.43 -4.91
CA GLN A 107 -5.61 6.39 -4.73
C GLN A 107 -5.68 5.47 -5.96
N LYS A 108 -5.95 4.16 -5.74
CA LYS A 108 -6.04 3.15 -6.81
C LYS A 108 -7.24 3.34 -7.75
N ASP A 109 -8.22 4.18 -7.39
CA ASP A 109 -9.37 4.56 -8.21
C ASP A 109 -9.10 5.78 -9.12
N THR A 110 -7.88 6.32 -9.08
CA THR A 110 -7.45 7.40 -9.97
C THR A 110 -7.45 6.92 -11.42
N ASP A 111 -7.97 7.75 -12.32
CA ASP A 111 -7.99 7.45 -13.76
C ASP A 111 -6.57 7.42 -14.36
N ALA A 112 -6.44 6.73 -15.50
CA ALA A 112 -5.15 6.49 -16.14
C ALA A 112 -4.45 7.79 -16.59
N GLU A 113 -5.21 8.78 -17.11
CA GLU A 113 -4.62 10.03 -17.62
C GLU A 113 -4.02 10.86 -16.48
N THR A 114 -4.73 10.95 -15.36
CA THR A 114 -4.23 11.59 -14.13
C THR A 114 -2.97 10.87 -13.63
N LEU A 115 -2.96 9.53 -13.64
CA LEU A 115 -1.81 8.74 -13.22
C LEU A 115 -0.58 9.00 -14.11
N PHE A 116 -0.77 9.06 -15.44
CA PHE A 116 0.32 9.37 -16.39
C PHE A 116 0.89 10.77 -16.17
N THR A 117 0.04 11.74 -15.87
CA THR A 117 0.46 13.11 -15.54
C THR A 117 1.31 13.10 -14.27
N ILE A 118 0.84 12.43 -13.21
CA ILE A 118 1.59 12.34 -11.94
C ILE A 118 2.96 11.68 -12.14
N ILE A 119 3.04 10.59 -12.92
CA ILE A 119 4.30 9.90 -13.22
C ILE A 119 5.27 10.86 -13.95
N SER A 120 4.76 11.63 -14.92
CA SER A 120 5.54 12.61 -15.66
C SER A 120 6.05 13.75 -14.78
N ASP A 121 5.20 14.27 -13.89
CA ASP A 121 5.57 15.31 -12.92
C ASP A 121 6.63 14.81 -11.92
N LEU A 122 6.50 13.56 -11.47
CA LEU A 122 7.51 12.91 -10.63
C LEU A 122 8.86 12.82 -11.35
N GLN A 123 8.88 12.57 -12.66
CA GLN A 123 10.11 12.53 -13.44
C GLN A 123 10.79 13.90 -13.44
N LEU A 124 10.03 14.98 -13.47
CA LEU A 124 10.52 16.35 -13.38
C LEU A 124 10.95 16.76 -11.97
N GLY A 125 10.70 15.93 -10.96
CA GLY A 125 11.09 16.17 -9.57
C GLY A 125 9.97 16.73 -8.68
N GLU A 126 8.78 16.91 -9.22
CA GLU A 126 7.62 17.37 -8.48
C GLU A 126 7.15 16.30 -7.49
N LYS A 127 6.31 16.70 -6.52
CA LYS A 127 5.65 15.82 -5.58
C LYS A 127 4.15 15.85 -5.79
N TYR A 128 3.49 14.73 -5.57
CA TYR A 128 2.04 14.66 -5.63
C TYR A 128 1.46 14.00 -4.37
N PHE A 129 0.76 14.80 -3.56
CA PHE A 129 -0.05 14.33 -2.45
C PHE A 129 -1.44 14.94 -2.63
N GLN A 130 -2.43 14.07 -2.80
CA GLN A 130 -3.80 14.51 -3.04
C GLN A 130 -4.25 15.46 -1.92
N LYS A 131 -4.62 16.70 -2.29
CA LYS A 131 -5.23 17.63 -1.35
C LYS A 131 -6.67 17.19 -1.15
N THR A 132 -6.98 16.52 -0.06
CA THR A 132 -8.38 16.24 0.30
C THR A 132 -9.10 17.55 0.49
N LYS A 133 -10.24 17.74 -0.21
CA LYS A 133 -11.20 18.77 0.18
C LYS A 133 -11.61 18.49 1.63
N PRO A 134 -11.79 19.53 2.48
CA PRO A 134 -12.05 19.35 3.92
C PRO A 134 -13.40 18.72 4.26
N ASP A 135 -14.12 18.11 3.33
CA ASP A 135 -15.51 17.65 3.46
C ASP A 135 -15.74 16.14 3.40
N VAL A 136 -14.74 15.32 3.62
CA VAL A 136 -15.02 13.95 4.06
C VAL A 136 -14.53 13.85 5.48
N GLN A 137 -15.45 13.96 6.43
CA GLN A 137 -15.19 13.75 7.83
C GLN A 137 -14.35 12.48 8.00
N PRO A 138 -13.18 12.54 8.66
CA PRO A 138 -12.52 11.34 9.11
C PRO A 138 -13.48 10.70 10.12
N SER A 139 -14.12 9.63 9.73
CA SER A 139 -14.82 8.80 10.70
C SER A 139 -13.82 8.46 11.81
N VAL A 140 -14.03 9.07 12.95
CA VAL A 140 -13.65 8.67 14.31
C VAL A 140 -12.54 7.61 14.40
N PHE A 141 -11.27 8.00 14.25
CA PHE A 141 -10.11 7.14 14.50
C PHE A 141 -9.00 7.86 15.28
N ASN A 142 -9.36 8.66 16.30
CA ASN A 142 -8.33 9.22 17.19
C ASN A 142 -7.80 8.22 18.23
N ASP A 143 -8.55 7.14 18.52
CA ASP A 143 -8.12 6.11 19.47
C ASP A 143 -7.38 4.94 18.78
N GLY A 144 -7.64 4.68 17.49
CA GLY A 144 -7.05 3.57 16.74
C GLY A 144 -5.55 3.67 16.50
N ASP A 145 -5.02 4.87 16.45
CA ASP A 145 -3.61 5.10 16.17
C ASP A 145 -2.67 4.77 17.34
N HIS A 146 -3.10 5.10 18.55
CA HIS A 146 -2.37 4.70 19.76
C HIS A 146 -2.45 3.18 19.93
N PHE A 147 -3.63 2.62 19.63
CA PHE A 147 -3.90 1.19 19.66
C PHE A 147 -3.06 0.42 18.64
N GLN A 148 -3.01 0.88 17.39
CA GLN A 148 -2.21 0.27 16.32
C GLN A 148 -0.72 0.21 16.69
N LYS A 149 -0.18 1.31 17.19
CA LYS A 149 1.23 1.40 17.62
C LYS A 149 1.53 0.57 18.86
N SER A 150 0.64 0.58 19.86
CA SER A 150 0.83 -0.19 21.10
C SER A 150 0.82 -1.70 20.89
N HIS A 151 0.18 -2.17 19.81
CA HIS A 151 0.09 -3.59 19.46
C HIS A 151 0.91 -3.99 18.23
N ASN A 152 1.73 -3.08 17.69
CA ASN A 152 2.55 -3.32 16.49
C ASN A 152 1.76 -3.85 15.28
N LEU A 153 0.51 -3.40 15.12
CA LEU A 153 -0.32 -3.79 14.00
C LEU A 153 -0.02 -2.92 12.78
N THR A 154 0.02 -3.54 11.60
CA THR A 154 0.07 -2.79 10.33
C THR A 154 -1.30 -2.16 10.03
N THR A 155 -1.34 -1.19 9.14
CA THR A 155 -2.60 -0.58 8.68
C THR A 155 -3.57 -1.64 8.16
N ARG A 156 -3.05 -2.62 7.41
CA ARG A 156 -3.85 -3.73 6.86
C ARG A 156 -4.39 -4.65 7.94
N GLU A 157 -3.60 -4.94 8.94
CA GLU A 157 -4.04 -5.74 10.09
C GLU A 157 -5.13 -5.01 10.88
N MET A 158 -5.07 -3.69 11.01
CA MET A 158 -6.12 -2.88 11.63
C MET A 158 -7.43 -2.94 10.83
N GLU A 159 -7.38 -2.77 9.50
CA GLU A 159 -8.56 -2.87 8.62
C GLU A 159 -9.23 -4.24 8.74
N ILE A 160 -8.44 -5.31 8.70
CA ILE A 160 -8.95 -6.68 8.85
C ILE A 160 -9.52 -6.89 10.26
N LEU A 161 -8.86 -6.38 11.30
CA LEU A 161 -9.32 -6.52 12.68
C LEU A 161 -10.66 -5.78 12.91
N GLN A 162 -10.83 -4.61 12.28
CA GLN A 162 -12.08 -3.88 12.28
C GLN A 162 -13.21 -4.67 11.61
N LEU A 163 -12.96 -5.22 10.41
CA LEU A 163 -13.97 -6.06 9.73
C LEU A 163 -14.29 -7.34 10.52
N ILE A 164 -13.32 -7.88 11.26
CA ILE A 164 -13.57 -8.98 12.22
C ILE A 164 -14.51 -8.52 13.34
N SER A 165 -14.37 -7.30 13.86
CA SER A 165 -15.26 -6.77 14.91
C SER A 165 -16.69 -6.56 14.41
N GLU A 166 -16.87 -6.36 13.11
CA GLU A 166 -18.15 -6.26 12.40
C GLU A 166 -18.70 -7.66 11.99
N ASP A 167 -18.08 -8.75 12.47
CA ASP A 167 -18.43 -10.16 12.23
C ASP A 167 -18.29 -10.63 10.76
N TYR A 168 -17.44 -9.97 9.95
CA TYR A 168 -17.15 -10.45 8.60
C TYR A 168 -16.34 -11.74 8.62
N SER A 169 -16.74 -12.71 7.79
CA SER A 169 -15.96 -13.92 7.53
C SER A 169 -14.70 -13.63 6.72
N SER A 170 -13.69 -14.53 6.74
CA SER A 170 -12.48 -14.36 5.91
C SER A 170 -12.81 -14.21 4.43
N GLN A 171 -13.82 -14.90 3.90
CA GLN A 171 -14.25 -14.75 2.51
C GLN A 171 -14.84 -13.37 2.22
N GLN A 172 -15.69 -12.87 3.11
CA GLN A 172 -16.27 -11.53 2.97
C GLN A 172 -15.21 -10.43 3.10
N ILE A 173 -14.24 -10.60 4.02
CA ILE A 173 -13.09 -9.70 4.15
C ILE A 173 -12.27 -9.73 2.87
N ALA A 174 -11.96 -10.91 2.33
CA ALA A 174 -11.23 -11.07 1.09
C ALA A 174 -11.92 -10.33 -0.08
N GLN A 175 -13.24 -10.49 -0.21
CA GLN A 175 -14.04 -9.80 -1.23
C GLN A 175 -14.06 -8.28 -1.02
N LYS A 176 -14.32 -7.84 0.23
CA LYS A 176 -14.44 -6.39 0.55
C LYS A 176 -13.12 -5.65 0.38
N LEU A 177 -12.01 -6.32 0.66
CA LEU A 177 -10.67 -5.76 0.58
C LEU A 177 -9.94 -6.12 -0.73
N PHE A 178 -10.61 -6.82 -1.64
CA PHE A 178 -10.07 -7.25 -2.95
C PHE A 178 -8.73 -8.00 -2.85
N ILE A 179 -8.61 -8.92 -1.88
CA ILE A 179 -7.41 -9.74 -1.66
C ILE A 179 -7.76 -11.23 -1.66
N ALA A 180 -6.74 -12.08 -1.83
CA ALA A 180 -6.92 -13.52 -1.75
C ALA A 180 -7.31 -13.97 -0.33
N LEU A 181 -8.12 -15.02 -0.21
CA LEU A 181 -8.50 -15.60 1.08
C LEU A 181 -7.26 -15.96 1.92
N ASN A 182 -6.26 -16.56 1.28
CA ASN A 182 -5.00 -16.94 1.94
C ASN A 182 -4.24 -15.71 2.50
N THR A 183 -4.37 -14.55 1.88
CA THR A 183 -3.79 -13.29 2.35
C THR A 183 -4.48 -12.84 3.64
N VAL A 184 -5.82 -12.91 3.70
CA VAL A 184 -6.58 -12.63 4.93
C VAL A 184 -6.17 -13.57 6.06
N ASP A 185 -6.05 -14.87 5.77
CA ASP A 185 -5.66 -15.86 6.78
C ASP A 185 -4.23 -15.64 7.28
N THR A 186 -3.32 -15.21 6.40
CA THR A 186 -1.95 -14.80 6.78
C THR A 186 -1.96 -13.60 7.73
N HIS A 187 -2.71 -12.54 7.41
CA HIS A 187 -2.85 -11.38 8.29
C HIS A 187 -3.48 -11.78 9.63
N ARG A 188 -4.52 -12.63 9.65
CA ARG A 188 -5.13 -13.15 10.88
C ARG A 188 -4.13 -13.88 11.76
N LYS A 189 -3.29 -14.73 11.16
CA LYS A 189 -2.24 -15.46 11.88
C LYS A 189 -1.22 -14.49 12.49
N ASN A 190 -0.78 -13.51 11.72
CA ASN A 190 0.17 -12.50 12.18
C ASN A 190 -0.41 -11.65 13.32
N MET A 191 -1.66 -11.19 13.18
CA MET A 191 -2.37 -10.47 14.24
C MET A 191 -2.52 -11.31 15.50
N ALA A 192 -2.92 -12.58 15.38
CA ALA A 192 -3.08 -13.47 16.53
C ALA A 192 -1.76 -13.60 17.33
N GLN A 193 -0.61 -13.67 16.63
CA GLN A 193 0.70 -13.67 17.27
C GLN A 193 1.03 -12.33 17.94
N LYS A 194 0.83 -11.20 17.25
CA LYS A 194 1.12 -9.86 17.77
C LYS A 194 0.25 -9.49 18.99
N LEU A 195 -1.01 -9.91 18.98
CA LEU A 195 -1.99 -9.64 20.03
C LEU A 195 -2.00 -10.71 21.14
N ASN A 196 -1.19 -11.76 20.99
CA ASN A 196 -1.12 -12.89 21.90
C ASN A 196 -2.51 -13.53 22.16
N VAL A 197 -3.30 -13.71 21.09
CA VAL A 197 -4.62 -14.34 21.14
C VAL A 197 -4.67 -15.60 20.27
N SER A 198 -5.60 -16.51 20.54
CA SER A 198 -5.73 -17.77 19.81
C SER A 198 -6.92 -17.77 18.87
N GLY A 199 -6.64 -17.99 17.58
CA GLY A 199 -7.65 -18.27 16.58
C GLY A 199 -8.63 -17.13 16.28
N LYS A 200 -9.67 -17.45 15.50
CA LYS A 200 -10.68 -16.50 15.04
C LYS A 200 -11.49 -15.88 16.20
N ALA A 201 -11.88 -16.72 17.15
CA ALA A 201 -12.66 -16.29 18.31
C ALA A 201 -11.86 -15.34 19.22
N GLY A 202 -10.55 -15.57 19.39
CA GLY A 202 -9.68 -14.68 20.16
C GLY A 202 -9.54 -13.30 19.51
N LEU A 203 -9.37 -13.22 18.20
CA LEU A 203 -9.32 -11.96 17.47
C LEU A 203 -10.65 -11.18 17.57
N LEU A 204 -11.79 -11.86 17.41
CA LEU A 204 -13.11 -11.24 17.53
C LEU A 204 -13.33 -10.68 18.94
N LYS A 205 -13.07 -11.50 19.97
CA LYS A 205 -13.19 -11.08 21.37
C LYS A 205 -12.32 -9.86 21.64
N PHE A 206 -11.06 -9.90 21.23
CA PHE A 206 -10.10 -8.81 21.38
C PHE A 206 -10.58 -7.53 20.69
N ALA A 207 -11.08 -7.62 19.45
CA ALA A 207 -11.57 -6.47 18.69
C ALA A 207 -12.82 -5.82 19.36
N ILE A 208 -13.72 -6.62 19.91
CA ILE A 208 -14.91 -6.14 20.62
C ILE A 208 -14.53 -5.46 21.95
N GLU A 209 -13.65 -6.07 22.75
CA GLU A 209 -13.21 -5.54 24.06
C GLU A 209 -12.50 -4.19 23.90
N ASN A 210 -11.80 -3.97 22.78
CA ASN A 210 -11.11 -2.73 22.48
C ASN A 210 -11.93 -1.74 21.66
N LYS A 211 -13.24 -1.96 21.52
CA LYS A 211 -14.19 -1.04 20.85
C LYS A 211 -13.77 -0.63 19.42
N LEU A 212 -13.21 -1.56 18.66
CA LEU A 212 -12.77 -1.34 17.28
C LEU A 212 -13.94 -1.37 16.26
N ARG A 213 -15.13 -0.95 16.70
CA ARG A 213 -16.34 -0.80 15.86
C ARG A 213 -16.46 0.61 15.35
#